data_d4377b7891a6a2491db706e5fbfe7265
#
_entry.id   d4377b7891a6a2491db706e5fbfe7265
#
_cell.length_a   1.000
_cell.length_b   1.000
_cell.length_c   1.000
_cell.angle_alpha   90.00
_cell.angle_beta   90.00
_cell.angle_gamma   90.00
#
_symmetry.space_group_name_H-M   'P 1'
#
loop_
_entity.id
_entity.type
_entity.pdbx_description
1 polymer ?
#
loop_
_entity_poly.entity_id
_entity_poly.type
_entity_poly.pdbx_seq_one_letter_code
_entity_poly.pdbx_strand_id
1 'polypeptide(L)'
;ELAKASGWVSDFTEYQVIITANDIDLYKEYNKEFVKHFEFFNYDFGLVMSMLGSKGISNKIRLRDELCPNGDKAAKSEVLKQITYHSTAFMRALQARKKFIHNHPQKLEVARKIIEARSDKKIITFSANTEMAEKIGVGYVYTGKESKKKNRMTLEEFALLDRGVINSCKLAIEGFDCPGLSVGIMLGVDSSSTKSTQAAGRVI
;
A
#
# COMPACT_ATOMS: atom_id res chain seq x y z
N GLU A 1 -10.12 -22.00 -9.66
CA GLU A 1 -10.25 -23.03 -10.70
C GLU A 1 -11.72 -23.28 -11.06
N LEU A 2 -12.64 -23.48 -10.11
CA LEU A 2 -14.07 -23.72 -10.39
C LEU A 2 -14.74 -22.55 -11.14
N ALA A 3 -14.41 -21.29 -10.81
CA ALA A 3 -14.97 -20.12 -11.48
C ALA A 3 -14.49 -19.97 -12.93
N LYS A 4 -13.27 -20.40 -13.26
CA LYS A 4 -12.78 -20.49 -14.64
C LYS A 4 -13.49 -21.59 -15.44
N ALA A 5 -13.62 -22.76 -14.85
CA ALA A 5 -14.29 -23.90 -15.49
C ALA A 5 -15.77 -23.64 -15.79
N SER A 6 -16.42 -22.79 -15.01
CA SER A 6 -17.83 -22.37 -15.23
C SER A 6 -17.99 -21.18 -16.19
N GLY A 7 -16.89 -20.61 -16.72
CA GLY A 7 -16.93 -19.45 -17.61
C GLY A 7 -17.29 -18.11 -16.94
N TRP A 8 -17.26 -18.06 -15.61
CA TRP A 8 -17.56 -16.85 -14.82
C TRP A 8 -16.38 -15.89 -14.73
N VAL A 9 -15.17 -16.36 -15.03
CA VAL A 9 -13.95 -15.60 -15.03
C VAL A 9 -13.18 -15.92 -16.31
N SER A 10 -12.76 -14.89 -17.03
CA SER A 10 -11.94 -15.03 -18.24
C SER A 10 -10.58 -15.64 -17.93
N ASP A 11 -9.98 -16.30 -18.90
CA ASP A 11 -8.60 -16.74 -18.78
C ASP A 11 -7.65 -15.56 -18.66
N PHE A 12 -6.79 -15.58 -17.65
CA PHE A 12 -5.75 -14.58 -17.46
C PHE A 12 -4.41 -15.24 -17.15
N THR A 13 -3.34 -14.54 -17.49
CA THR A 13 -1.98 -14.92 -17.13
C THR A 13 -1.42 -13.88 -16.16
N GLU A 14 -0.95 -14.34 -15.00
CA GLU A 14 -0.27 -13.50 -14.02
C GLU A 14 1.25 -13.58 -14.22
N TYR A 15 1.89 -12.41 -14.28
CA TYR A 15 3.33 -12.27 -14.35
C TYR A 15 3.83 -11.57 -13.09
N GLN A 16 4.80 -12.17 -12.40
CA GLN A 16 5.50 -11.55 -11.30
C GLN A 16 6.82 -10.97 -11.79
N VAL A 17 6.98 -9.66 -11.68
CA VAL A 17 8.21 -8.96 -12.07
C VAL A 17 9.06 -8.72 -10.83
N ILE A 18 10.23 -9.35 -10.79
CA ILE A 18 11.21 -9.16 -9.73
C ILE A 18 12.00 -7.88 -10.01
N ILE A 19 12.00 -6.96 -9.05
CA ILE A 19 12.73 -5.70 -9.10
C ILE A 19 13.94 -5.82 -8.17
N THR A 20 15.15 -5.62 -8.71
CA THR A 20 16.38 -5.56 -7.92
C THR A 20 16.63 -4.10 -7.53
N ALA A 21 16.48 -3.78 -6.25
CA ALA A 21 16.73 -2.43 -5.75
C ALA A 21 18.23 -2.19 -5.56
N ASN A 22 18.77 -1.16 -6.20
CA ASN A 22 20.18 -0.76 -6.02
C ASN A 22 20.44 -0.10 -4.66
N ASP A 23 19.38 0.39 -4.00
CA ASP A 23 19.38 1.07 -2.72
C ASP A 23 18.86 0.17 -1.57
N ILE A 24 19.04 -1.15 -1.71
CA ILE A 24 18.60 -2.13 -0.71
C ILE A 24 19.17 -1.87 0.69
N ASP A 25 20.34 -1.24 0.79
CA ASP A 25 20.98 -0.94 2.07
C ASP A 25 20.17 0.12 2.86
N LEU A 26 19.57 1.09 2.19
CA LEU A 26 18.63 2.03 2.82
C LEU A 26 17.41 1.29 3.41
N TYR A 27 16.89 0.30 2.70
CA TYR A 27 15.81 -0.53 3.22
C TYR A 27 16.25 -1.33 4.46
N LYS A 28 17.47 -1.87 4.47
CA LYS A 28 18.04 -2.57 5.63
C LYS A 28 18.14 -1.66 6.85
N GLU A 29 18.51 -0.39 6.68
CA GLU A 29 18.53 0.60 7.76
C GLU A 29 17.11 0.83 8.33
N TYR A 30 16.12 1.09 7.48
CA TYR A 30 14.74 1.22 7.92
C TYR A 30 14.23 -0.04 8.63
N ASN A 31 14.63 -1.22 8.13
CA ASN A 31 14.27 -2.48 8.74
C ASN A 31 14.92 -2.67 10.12
N LYS A 32 16.18 -2.29 10.27
CA LYS A 32 16.91 -2.32 11.55
C LYS A 32 16.21 -1.45 12.60
N GLU A 33 15.86 -0.22 12.25
CA GLU A 33 15.12 0.67 13.15
C GLU A 33 13.72 0.10 13.48
N PHE A 34 13.03 -0.44 12.50
CA PHE A 34 11.73 -1.08 12.74
C PHE A 34 11.85 -2.24 13.75
N VAL A 35 12.78 -3.17 13.54
CA VAL A 35 12.98 -4.34 14.40
C VAL A 35 13.35 -3.89 15.82
N LYS A 36 14.31 -2.98 15.98
CA LYS A 36 14.74 -2.42 17.27
C LYS A 36 13.58 -1.89 18.12
N HIS A 37 12.68 -1.13 17.51
CA HIS A 37 11.55 -0.56 18.24
C HIS A 37 10.41 -1.56 18.42
N PHE A 38 10.29 -2.56 17.55
CA PHE A 38 9.30 -3.62 17.67
C PHE A 38 9.66 -4.63 18.76
N GLU A 39 10.95 -4.92 18.92
CA GLU A 39 11.49 -5.78 19.96
C GLU A 39 11.14 -5.28 21.38
N PHE A 40 11.14 -3.97 21.60
CA PHE A 40 10.71 -3.36 22.86
C PHE A 40 9.30 -3.79 23.29
N PHE A 41 8.44 -4.12 22.36
CA PHE A 41 7.08 -4.59 22.57
C PHE A 41 6.94 -6.11 22.36
N ASN A 42 8.03 -6.87 22.47
CA ASN A 42 8.05 -8.32 22.25
C ASN A 42 7.42 -8.74 20.90
N TYR A 43 7.57 -7.92 19.87
CA TYR A 43 6.98 -8.13 18.54
C TYR A 43 5.44 -8.22 18.53
N ASP A 44 4.79 -7.66 19.53
CA ASP A 44 3.31 -7.56 19.56
C ASP A 44 2.84 -6.30 18.84
N PHE A 45 2.39 -6.49 17.60
CA PHE A 45 1.86 -5.41 16.76
C PHE A 45 0.59 -4.78 17.35
N GLY A 46 -0.29 -5.58 17.94
CA GLY A 46 -1.52 -5.10 18.58
C GLY A 46 -1.21 -4.19 19.75
N LEU A 47 -0.24 -4.60 20.60
CA LEU A 47 0.22 -3.80 21.72
C LEU A 47 0.76 -2.43 21.25
N VAL A 48 1.67 -2.41 20.26
CA VAL A 48 2.21 -1.14 19.72
C VAL A 48 1.12 -0.24 19.20
N MET A 49 0.20 -0.79 18.38
CA MET A 49 -0.89 -0.01 17.78
C MET A 49 -1.85 0.53 18.84
N SER A 50 -2.06 -0.19 19.94
CA SER A 50 -2.87 0.29 21.06
C SER A 50 -2.29 1.51 21.76
N MET A 51 -0.95 1.70 21.73
CA MET A 51 -0.25 2.88 22.27
C MET A 51 -0.44 4.13 21.42
N LEU A 52 -0.84 3.99 20.15
CA LEU A 52 -0.94 5.07 19.17
C LEU A 52 -2.39 5.51 18.90
N GLY A 53 -3.36 4.69 19.28
CA GLY A 53 -4.78 4.97 19.08
C GLY A 53 -5.36 6.03 20.02
N SER A 54 -6.66 6.24 19.95
CA SER A 54 -7.41 7.20 20.78
C SER A 54 -7.24 6.98 22.30
N LYS A 55 -7.07 5.73 22.71
CA LYS A 55 -6.78 5.32 24.11
C LYS A 55 -5.28 5.22 24.40
N GLY A 56 -4.43 5.72 23.54
CA GLY A 56 -2.97 5.52 23.59
C GLY A 56 -2.34 5.96 24.92
N ILE A 57 -2.78 7.08 25.48
CA ILE A 57 -2.26 7.57 26.78
C ILE A 57 -2.60 6.60 27.91
N SER A 58 -3.85 6.16 28.02
CA SER A 58 -4.29 5.20 29.04
C SER A 58 -3.57 3.86 28.92
N ASN A 59 -3.40 3.37 27.69
CA ASN A 59 -2.68 2.13 27.43
C ASN A 59 -1.19 2.23 27.79
N LYS A 60 -0.54 3.34 27.51
CA LYS A 60 0.85 3.60 27.91
C LYS A 60 1.01 3.64 29.43
N ILE A 61 0.07 4.24 30.14
CA ILE A 61 0.06 4.29 31.60
C ILE A 61 -0.11 2.87 32.16
N ARG A 62 -1.03 2.08 31.63
CA ARG A 62 -1.22 0.70 32.05
C ARG A 62 0.05 -0.12 31.82
N LEU A 63 0.64 -0.09 30.63
CA LEU A 63 1.88 -0.81 30.35
C LEU A 63 3.04 -0.35 31.23
N ARG A 64 3.15 0.94 31.52
CA ARG A 64 4.12 1.48 32.48
C ARG A 64 3.96 0.81 33.85
N ASP A 65 2.75 0.73 34.36
CA ASP A 65 2.49 0.16 35.69
C ASP A 65 2.70 -1.36 35.71
N GLU A 66 2.50 -2.05 34.60
CA GLU A 66 2.87 -3.47 34.43
C GLU A 66 4.39 -3.67 34.40
N LEU A 67 5.15 -2.82 33.70
CA LEU A 67 6.61 -2.90 33.59
C LEU A 67 7.34 -2.40 34.83
N CYS A 68 6.73 -1.50 35.59
CA CYS A 68 7.37 -0.86 36.73
C CYS A 68 6.39 -0.74 37.92
N PRO A 69 5.89 -1.89 38.48
CA PRO A 69 4.83 -1.90 39.48
C PRO A 69 5.26 -1.22 40.79
N ASN A 70 6.48 -1.44 41.22
CA ASN A 70 7.04 -0.91 42.48
C ASN A 70 7.96 0.30 42.29
N GLY A 71 7.98 0.89 41.09
CA GLY A 71 8.81 2.06 40.82
C GLY A 71 8.30 3.33 41.49
N ASP A 72 9.23 4.18 41.88
CA ASP A 72 8.93 5.52 42.31
C ASP A 72 8.47 6.42 41.15
N LYS A 73 8.13 7.67 41.43
CA LYS A 73 7.64 8.61 40.41
C LYS A 73 8.67 8.84 39.28
N ALA A 74 9.96 8.85 39.60
CA ALA A 74 11.02 9.09 38.61
C ALA A 74 11.18 7.86 37.69
N ALA A 75 11.24 6.63 38.24
CA ALA A 75 11.30 5.41 37.49
C ALA A 75 10.08 5.23 36.57
N LYS A 76 8.87 5.44 37.09
CA LYS A 76 7.64 5.40 36.28
C LYS A 76 7.62 6.43 35.16
N SER A 77 8.15 7.63 35.42
CA SER A 77 8.28 8.68 34.38
C SER A 77 9.21 8.23 33.27
N GLU A 78 10.36 7.64 33.61
CA GLU A 78 11.32 7.15 32.61
C GLU A 78 10.74 6.01 31.76
N VAL A 79 10.11 5.02 32.38
CA VAL A 79 9.44 3.93 31.65
C VAL A 79 8.37 4.48 30.68
N LEU A 80 7.58 5.48 31.10
CA LEU A 80 6.57 6.09 30.24
C LEU A 80 7.21 6.82 29.03
N LYS A 81 8.36 7.48 29.23
CA LYS A 81 9.13 8.09 28.13
C LYS A 81 9.61 7.02 27.14
N GLN A 82 10.14 5.91 27.63
CA GLN A 82 10.61 4.80 26.79
C GLN A 82 9.46 4.20 25.96
N ILE A 83 8.31 3.92 26.58
CA ILE A 83 7.13 3.42 25.86
C ILE A 83 6.71 4.39 24.77
N THR A 84 6.68 5.69 25.09
CA THR A 84 6.28 6.75 24.15
C THR A 84 7.27 6.88 22.99
N TYR A 85 8.56 6.87 23.30
CA TYR A 85 9.62 6.91 22.30
C TYR A 85 9.55 5.70 21.35
N HIS A 86 9.55 4.49 21.89
CA HIS A 86 9.56 3.27 21.08
C HIS A 86 8.29 3.13 20.25
N SER A 87 7.10 3.44 20.77
CA SER A 87 5.86 3.37 19.99
C SER A 87 5.83 4.37 18.83
N THR A 88 6.30 5.59 19.06
CA THR A 88 6.35 6.63 18.01
C THR A 88 7.41 6.32 16.97
N ALA A 89 8.60 5.89 17.38
CA ALA A 89 9.69 5.54 16.50
C ALA A 89 9.39 4.29 15.67
N PHE A 90 8.71 3.30 16.25
CA PHE A 90 8.18 2.14 15.51
C PHE A 90 7.28 2.58 14.35
N MET A 91 6.32 3.48 14.61
CA MET A 91 5.41 3.94 13.57
C MET A 91 6.16 4.68 12.46
N ARG A 92 7.14 5.52 12.80
CA ARG A 92 7.98 6.22 11.82
C ARG A 92 8.77 5.23 10.96
N ALA A 93 9.40 4.23 11.57
CA ALA A 93 10.15 3.21 10.86
C ALA A 93 9.24 2.35 9.96
N LEU A 94 8.06 1.96 10.44
CA LEU A 94 7.05 1.26 9.64
C LEU A 94 6.64 2.07 8.41
N GLN A 95 6.38 3.38 8.58
CA GLN A 95 6.01 4.27 7.48
C GLN A 95 7.16 4.46 6.49
N ALA A 96 8.41 4.60 6.96
CA ALA A 96 9.59 4.71 6.12
C ALA A 96 9.78 3.46 5.25
N ARG A 97 9.68 2.27 5.84
CA ARG A 97 9.73 0.98 5.10
C ARG A 97 8.63 0.90 4.04
N LYS A 98 7.38 1.19 4.42
CA LYS A 98 6.25 1.18 3.48
C LYS A 98 6.46 2.17 2.33
N LYS A 99 6.89 3.39 2.64
CA LYS A 99 7.17 4.42 1.65
C LYS A 99 8.26 3.99 0.69
N PHE A 100 9.36 3.41 1.19
CA PHE A 100 10.44 2.87 0.35
C PHE A 100 9.90 1.83 -0.63
N ILE A 101 9.18 0.81 -0.13
CA ILE A 101 8.64 -0.26 -0.97
C ILE A 101 7.62 0.27 -1.98
N HIS A 102 6.70 1.15 -1.55
CA HIS A 102 5.61 1.61 -2.40
C HIS A 102 6.07 2.60 -3.47
N ASN A 103 7.06 3.45 -3.16
CA ASN A 103 7.50 4.54 -4.04
C ASN A 103 8.81 4.22 -4.78
N HIS A 104 9.22 2.97 -4.81
CA HIS A 104 10.50 2.60 -5.44
C HIS A 104 10.52 2.98 -6.93
N PRO A 105 11.53 3.76 -7.40
CA PRO A 105 11.57 4.31 -8.77
C PRO A 105 11.51 3.25 -9.86
N GLN A 106 12.18 2.10 -9.68
CA GLN A 106 12.18 1.01 -10.65
C GLN A 106 10.78 0.47 -10.95
N LYS A 107 9.82 0.58 -10.02
CA LYS A 107 8.43 0.20 -10.28
C LYS A 107 7.81 1.06 -11.37
N LEU A 108 8.12 2.36 -11.37
CA LEU A 108 7.65 3.28 -12.40
C LEU A 108 8.27 2.97 -13.76
N GLU A 109 9.57 2.68 -13.78
CA GLU A 109 10.28 2.32 -15.01
C GLU A 109 9.72 1.05 -15.63
N VAL A 110 9.51 0.02 -14.81
CA VAL A 110 8.92 -1.26 -15.25
C VAL A 110 7.50 -1.05 -15.74
N ALA A 111 6.68 -0.29 -15.01
CA ALA A 111 5.31 0.00 -15.43
C ALA A 111 5.26 0.71 -16.78
N ARG A 112 6.10 1.73 -16.99
CA ARG A 112 6.20 2.46 -18.27
C ARG A 112 6.61 1.53 -19.42
N LYS A 113 7.58 0.66 -19.22
CA LYS A 113 8.01 -0.34 -20.23
C LYS A 113 6.87 -1.29 -20.59
N ILE A 114 6.09 -1.75 -19.59
CA ILE A 114 4.92 -2.62 -19.84
C ILE A 114 3.84 -1.84 -20.61
N ILE A 115 3.56 -0.59 -20.23
CA ILE A 115 2.59 0.27 -20.90
C ILE A 115 3.00 0.51 -22.37
N GLU A 116 4.27 0.81 -22.61
CA GLU A 116 4.80 0.99 -23.95
C GLU A 116 4.70 -0.28 -24.80
N ALA A 117 5.12 -1.42 -24.25
CA ALA A 117 5.05 -2.72 -24.92
C ALA A 117 3.61 -3.21 -25.19
N ARG A 118 2.62 -2.65 -24.49
CA ARG A 118 1.20 -2.98 -24.62
C ARG A 118 0.35 -1.76 -25.02
N SER A 119 0.92 -0.85 -25.76
CA SER A 119 0.28 0.42 -26.17
C SER A 119 -0.97 0.23 -27.05
N ASP A 120 -1.15 -0.97 -27.62
CA ASP A 120 -2.33 -1.41 -28.35
C ASP A 120 -3.49 -1.85 -27.43
N LYS A 121 -3.29 -1.90 -26.12
CA LYS A 121 -4.25 -2.43 -25.13
C LYS A 121 -4.87 -1.33 -24.27
N LYS A 122 -5.97 -1.70 -23.61
CA LYS A 122 -6.58 -0.94 -22.55
C LYS A 122 -6.00 -1.39 -21.22
N ILE A 123 -5.35 -0.48 -20.50
CA ILE A 123 -4.49 -0.79 -19.35
C ILE A 123 -4.99 -0.05 -18.11
N ILE A 124 -5.06 -0.76 -16.98
CA ILE A 124 -5.23 -0.14 -15.65
C ILE A 124 -3.98 -0.37 -14.80
N THR A 125 -3.53 0.68 -14.09
CA THR A 125 -2.50 0.54 -13.07
C THR A 125 -3.08 0.74 -11.68
N PHE A 126 -2.62 -0.05 -10.72
CA PHE A 126 -3.00 0.05 -9.30
C PHE A 126 -1.78 0.44 -8.48
N SER A 127 -1.79 1.66 -7.97
CA SER A 127 -0.71 2.21 -7.14
C SER A 127 -1.10 2.25 -5.66
N ALA A 128 -0.12 2.10 -4.77
CA ALA A 128 -0.35 2.16 -3.33
C ALA A 128 -0.75 3.57 -2.84
N ASN A 129 -0.35 4.60 -3.57
CA ASN A 129 -0.64 6.00 -3.24
C ASN A 129 -0.79 6.86 -4.49
N THR A 130 -1.34 8.04 -4.31
CA THR A 130 -1.64 9.00 -5.37
C THR A 130 -0.39 9.50 -6.09
N GLU A 131 0.71 9.72 -5.35
CA GLU A 131 1.98 10.17 -5.92
C GLU A 131 2.51 9.21 -6.98
N MET A 132 2.44 7.91 -6.72
CA MET A 132 2.85 6.88 -7.69
C MET A 132 1.93 6.84 -8.92
N ALA A 133 0.60 6.96 -8.71
CA ALA A 133 -0.34 7.00 -9.83
C ALA A 133 -0.07 8.20 -10.76
N GLU A 134 0.18 9.37 -10.18
CA GLU A 134 0.50 10.60 -10.92
C GLU A 134 1.86 10.51 -11.64
N LYS A 135 2.88 9.91 -10.99
CA LYS A 135 4.26 9.81 -11.52
C LYS A 135 4.40 8.84 -12.71
N ILE A 136 3.43 7.98 -12.98
CA ILE A 136 3.45 7.18 -14.21
C ILE A 136 3.52 8.09 -15.43
N GLY A 137 2.78 9.21 -15.42
CA GLY A 137 2.93 10.29 -16.39
C GLY A 137 2.35 10.00 -17.78
N VAL A 138 1.63 8.89 -17.94
CA VAL A 138 0.97 8.48 -19.18
C VAL A 138 -0.49 8.14 -18.90
N GLY A 139 -1.42 8.65 -19.71
CA GLY A 139 -2.85 8.33 -19.61
C GLY A 139 -3.59 9.13 -18.55
N TYR A 140 -4.78 8.65 -18.23
CA TYR A 140 -5.68 9.26 -17.26
C TYR A 140 -5.24 8.95 -15.82
N VAL A 141 -5.61 9.83 -14.87
CA VAL A 141 -5.33 9.63 -13.43
C VAL A 141 -6.65 9.66 -12.67
N TYR A 142 -6.91 8.59 -11.91
CA TYR A 142 -8.07 8.46 -11.04
C TYR A 142 -7.61 8.37 -9.58
N THR A 143 -7.85 9.42 -8.82
CA THR A 143 -7.41 9.49 -7.42
C THR A 143 -8.41 10.20 -6.53
N GLY A 144 -8.29 9.97 -5.21
CA GLY A 144 -9.13 10.65 -4.22
C GLY A 144 -8.85 12.16 -4.04
N LYS A 145 -7.84 12.72 -4.73
CA LYS A 145 -7.59 14.16 -4.73
C LYS A 145 -8.58 14.92 -5.61
N GLU A 146 -9.11 14.25 -6.63
CA GLU A 146 -10.05 14.84 -7.56
C GLU A 146 -11.49 14.75 -7.06
N SER A 147 -12.34 15.65 -7.53
CA SER A 147 -13.77 15.61 -7.21
C SER A 147 -14.43 14.35 -7.78
N LYS A 148 -15.50 13.87 -7.12
CA LYS A 148 -16.28 12.72 -7.61
C LYS A 148 -16.77 12.93 -9.06
N LYS A 149 -17.17 14.17 -9.41
CA LYS A 149 -17.62 14.51 -10.76
C LYS A 149 -16.49 14.34 -11.78
N LYS A 150 -15.28 14.87 -11.49
CA LYS A 150 -14.14 14.77 -12.39
C LYS A 150 -13.68 13.32 -12.55
N ASN A 151 -13.61 12.58 -11.46
CA ASN A 151 -13.28 11.16 -11.49
C ASN A 151 -14.27 10.35 -12.33
N ARG A 152 -15.58 10.64 -12.21
CA ARG A 152 -16.60 9.98 -13.02
C ARG A 152 -16.42 10.30 -14.52
N MET A 153 -16.21 11.53 -14.87
CA MET A 153 -15.94 11.94 -16.27
C MET A 153 -14.70 11.23 -16.82
N THR A 154 -13.61 11.18 -16.04
CA THR A 154 -12.39 10.45 -16.40
C THR A 154 -12.66 8.97 -16.70
N LEU A 155 -13.50 8.30 -15.90
CA LEU A 155 -13.85 6.91 -16.13
C LEU A 155 -14.73 6.73 -17.38
N GLU A 156 -15.71 7.61 -17.57
CA GLU A 156 -16.60 7.60 -18.75
C GLU A 156 -15.80 7.83 -20.04
N GLU A 157 -14.88 8.81 -20.06
CA GLU A 157 -13.98 9.04 -21.19
C GLU A 157 -13.08 7.85 -21.47
N PHE A 158 -12.44 7.29 -20.44
CA PHE A 158 -11.60 6.10 -20.59
C PHE A 158 -12.36 4.88 -21.08
N ALA A 159 -13.61 4.70 -20.63
CA ALA A 159 -14.44 3.57 -21.06
C ALA A 159 -14.73 3.58 -22.57
N LEU A 160 -14.81 4.76 -23.19
CA LEU A 160 -15.07 4.93 -24.64
C LEU A 160 -13.85 4.67 -25.51
N LEU A 161 -12.65 4.57 -24.94
CA LEU A 161 -11.44 4.30 -25.71
C LEU A 161 -11.30 2.81 -26.04
N ASP A 162 -10.75 2.49 -27.21
CA ASP A 162 -10.35 1.15 -27.59
C ASP A 162 -9.01 0.74 -26.92
N ARG A 163 -8.15 1.71 -26.66
CA ARG A 163 -6.84 1.56 -26.03
C ARG A 163 -6.49 2.77 -25.19
N GLY A 164 -5.64 2.59 -24.18
CA GLY A 164 -5.20 3.69 -23.33
C GLY A 164 -4.85 3.21 -21.92
N VAL A 165 -4.48 4.14 -21.08
CA VAL A 165 -4.04 3.86 -19.71
C VAL A 165 -4.85 4.68 -18.71
N ILE A 166 -5.30 4.03 -17.63
CA ILE A 166 -5.81 4.70 -16.45
C ILE A 166 -5.02 4.31 -15.21
N ASN A 167 -4.53 5.32 -14.50
CA ASN A 167 -3.71 5.14 -13.31
C ASN A 167 -4.55 5.38 -12.07
N SER A 168 -4.76 4.33 -11.28
CA SER A 168 -5.57 4.39 -10.06
C SER A 168 -4.72 4.31 -8.80
N CYS A 169 -5.08 5.11 -7.81
CA CYS A 169 -4.60 4.97 -6.44
C CYS A 169 -5.63 4.22 -5.62
N LYS A 170 -5.23 3.09 -5.07
CA LYS A 170 -6.09 2.13 -4.36
C LYS A 170 -7.18 1.55 -5.28
N LEU A 171 -7.80 0.48 -4.84
CA LEU A 171 -8.86 -0.23 -5.58
C LEU A 171 -10.22 0.51 -5.58
N ALA A 172 -10.20 1.83 -5.49
CA ALA A 172 -11.38 2.67 -5.30
C ALA A 172 -12.28 2.81 -6.54
N ILE A 173 -12.05 2.00 -7.57
CA ILE A 173 -12.94 1.95 -8.75
C ILE A 173 -14.04 0.91 -8.49
N GLU A 174 -14.76 1.05 -7.38
CA GLU A 174 -15.88 0.15 -7.11
C GLU A 174 -16.99 0.37 -8.15
N GLY A 175 -17.46 -0.73 -8.75
CA GLY A 175 -18.56 -0.70 -9.72
C GLY A 175 -18.19 -0.16 -11.12
N PHE A 176 -16.92 0.07 -11.43
CA PHE A 176 -16.51 0.46 -12.78
C PHE A 176 -16.35 -0.79 -13.66
N ASP A 177 -17.28 -0.95 -14.55
CA ASP A 177 -17.19 -1.90 -15.66
C ASP A 177 -16.53 -1.20 -16.85
N CYS A 178 -15.41 -1.76 -17.34
CA CYS A 178 -14.66 -1.19 -18.44
C CYS A 178 -14.43 -2.24 -19.52
N PRO A 179 -15.35 -2.31 -20.50
CA PRO A 179 -15.20 -3.25 -21.60
C PRO A 179 -13.87 -3.07 -22.32
N GLY A 180 -13.25 -4.20 -22.67
CA GLY A 180 -11.95 -4.22 -23.37
C GLY A 180 -10.73 -3.99 -22.48
N LEU A 181 -10.90 -3.81 -21.16
CA LEU A 181 -9.78 -3.77 -20.23
C LEU A 181 -9.05 -5.13 -20.25
N SER A 182 -7.77 -5.15 -20.61
CA SER A 182 -7.05 -6.40 -20.89
C SER A 182 -5.71 -6.52 -20.18
N VAL A 183 -5.21 -5.44 -19.57
CA VAL A 183 -3.95 -5.45 -18.82
C VAL A 183 -4.11 -4.72 -17.49
N GLY A 184 -3.76 -5.41 -16.39
CA GLY A 184 -3.67 -4.83 -15.06
C GLY A 184 -2.22 -4.81 -14.56
N ILE A 185 -1.73 -3.65 -14.12
CA ILE A 185 -0.39 -3.50 -13.56
C ILE A 185 -0.49 -3.15 -12.07
N MET A 186 -0.06 -4.06 -11.21
CA MET A 186 -0.09 -3.85 -9.76
C MET A 186 1.27 -3.34 -9.25
N LEU A 187 1.38 -2.06 -8.95
CA LEU A 187 2.59 -1.41 -8.42
C LEU A 187 2.71 -1.46 -6.91
N GLY A 188 1.60 -1.65 -6.23
CA GLY A 188 1.57 -1.79 -4.79
C GLY A 188 0.25 -2.36 -4.33
N VAL A 189 0.31 -3.49 -3.67
CA VAL A 189 -0.85 -4.16 -3.07
C VAL A 189 -0.68 -4.11 -1.56
N ASP A 190 -1.73 -3.72 -0.85
CA ASP A 190 -1.79 -3.95 0.59
C ASP A 190 -1.83 -5.47 0.83
N SER A 191 -1.32 -5.92 1.97
CA SER A 191 -1.25 -7.33 2.39
C SER A 191 -2.61 -8.06 2.51
N SER A 192 -3.70 -7.40 2.14
CA SER A 192 -5.04 -7.98 2.08
C SER A 192 -5.20 -8.79 0.79
N SER A 193 -5.27 -10.10 0.91
CA SER A 193 -5.56 -11.01 -0.22
C SER A 193 -6.85 -10.63 -0.96
N THR A 194 -7.87 -10.16 -0.23
CA THR A 194 -9.14 -9.70 -0.79
C THR A 194 -8.97 -8.55 -1.78
N LYS A 195 -8.09 -7.58 -1.48
CA LYS A 195 -7.84 -6.44 -2.38
C LYS A 195 -7.12 -6.86 -3.66
N SER A 196 -6.16 -7.78 -3.55
CA SER A 196 -5.46 -8.32 -4.72
C SER A 196 -6.41 -9.08 -5.65
N THR A 197 -7.29 -9.90 -5.06
CA THR A 197 -8.31 -10.64 -5.81
C THR A 197 -9.33 -9.71 -6.47
N GLN A 198 -9.76 -8.64 -5.78
CA GLN A 198 -10.65 -7.62 -6.36
C GLN A 198 -9.99 -6.84 -7.49
N ALA A 199 -8.68 -6.54 -7.40
CA ALA A 199 -7.95 -5.89 -8.48
C ALA A 199 -7.85 -6.80 -9.71
N ALA A 200 -7.50 -8.07 -9.52
CA ALA A 200 -7.47 -9.06 -10.60
C ALA A 200 -8.84 -9.23 -11.25
N GLY A 201 -9.90 -9.37 -10.48
CA GLY A 201 -11.28 -9.55 -10.97
C GLY A 201 -11.85 -8.39 -11.79
N ARG A 202 -11.13 -7.27 -11.93
CA ARG A 202 -11.52 -6.14 -12.78
C ARG A 202 -10.84 -6.11 -14.14
N VAL A 203 -9.84 -6.97 -14.31
CA VAL A 203 -9.08 -7.10 -15.57
C VAL A 203 -9.49 -8.40 -16.31
N ILE A 204 -10.29 -9.17 -15.64
CA ILE A 204 -10.83 -10.46 -16.12
C ILE A 204 -12.27 -10.27 -16.53
#